data_d3f901fb9295893a08efc117d65b2f23
#
_entry.id   d3f901fb9295893a08efc117d65b2f23
#
_cell.length_a   1.000
_cell.length_b   1.000
_cell.length_c   1.000
_cell.angle_alpha   90.00
_cell.angle_beta   90.00
_cell.angle_gamma   90.00
#
_symmetry.space_group_name_H-M   'P 1'
#
loop_
_entity.id
_entity.type
_entity.pdbx_description
1 polymer ?
#
loop_
_entity_poly.entity_id
_entity_poly.type
_entity_poly.pdbx_seq_one_letter_code
_entity_poly.pdbx_strand_id
1 'polypeptide(L)'
;ARHLKPGIDWLFPYYRDRALCLALGVTPFEMFLASVGAKDDPANGGRQMPSHWGHPRLNMPSQSSCVGTHCLHAVGCAEAGVLYGRLPQIEGRDGLYQPDEIVYISIGEGGTSEGRAGRVRGVARAGVQAVKP
;
A
#
# COMPACT_ATOMS: atom_id res chain seq x y z
N ALA A 1 -10.75 -6.20 -4.84
CA ALA A 1 -10.35 -7.24 -3.89
C ALA A 1 -10.17 -8.63 -4.51
N ARG A 2 -11.05 -9.06 -5.42
CA ARG A 2 -11.02 -10.46 -5.96
C ARG A 2 -9.71 -10.90 -6.61
N HIS A 3 -8.93 -9.98 -7.12
CA HIS A 3 -7.66 -10.25 -7.81
C HIS A 3 -6.42 -9.89 -6.98
N LEU A 4 -6.63 -9.32 -5.79
CA LEU A 4 -5.55 -9.00 -4.87
C LEU A 4 -5.31 -10.17 -3.91
N LYS A 5 -4.04 -10.45 -3.65
CA LYS A 5 -3.57 -11.52 -2.78
C LYS A 5 -3.03 -10.93 -1.47
N PRO A 6 -3.87 -10.81 -0.39
CA PRO A 6 -3.42 -10.26 0.88
C PRO A 6 -2.22 -11.03 1.43
N GLY A 7 -1.20 -10.32 1.92
CA GLY A 7 0.04 -10.90 2.42
C GLY A 7 1.04 -11.30 1.34
N ILE A 8 0.70 -11.18 0.06
CA ILE A 8 1.60 -11.35 -1.09
C ILE A 8 1.74 -10.01 -1.80
N ASP A 9 0.62 -9.46 -2.29
CA ASP A 9 0.60 -8.16 -2.94
C ASP A 9 0.86 -7.02 -1.95
N TRP A 10 1.51 -5.97 -2.41
CA TRP A 10 1.72 -4.75 -1.63
C TRP A 10 0.57 -3.78 -1.84
N LEU A 11 -0.02 -3.29 -0.75
CA LEU A 11 -1.29 -2.58 -0.76
C LEU A 11 -1.12 -1.15 -0.23
N PHE A 12 -1.44 -0.17 -1.06
CA PHE A 12 -1.41 1.26 -0.71
C PHE A 12 -2.81 1.88 -0.93
N PRO A 13 -3.80 1.51 -0.08
CA PRO A 13 -5.17 1.99 -0.23
C PRO A 13 -5.29 3.47 0.14
N TYR A 14 -6.29 4.12 -0.42
CA TYR A 14 -6.68 5.47 -0.06
C TYR A 14 -7.46 5.49 1.26
N TYR A 15 -7.45 6.59 1.98
CA TYR A 15 -8.09 6.67 3.30
C TYR A 15 -9.60 6.34 3.29
N ARG A 16 -10.29 6.54 2.17
CA ARG A 16 -11.71 6.18 2.00
C ARG A 16 -11.96 4.71 1.62
N ASP A 17 -10.94 3.91 1.41
CA ASP A 17 -11.04 2.52 0.93
C ASP A 17 -11.42 1.53 2.04
N ARG A 18 -12.26 1.93 2.98
CA ARG A 18 -12.69 1.07 4.10
C ARG A 18 -13.26 -0.26 3.63
N ALA A 19 -14.13 -0.24 2.61
CA ALA A 19 -14.72 -1.44 2.06
C ALA A 19 -13.67 -2.37 1.42
N LEU A 20 -12.67 -1.80 0.75
CA LEU A 20 -11.55 -2.56 0.22
C LEU A 20 -10.74 -3.20 1.35
N CYS A 21 -10.38 -2.43 2.38
CA CYS A 21 -9.62 -2.92 3.53
C CYS A 21 -10.34 -4.07 4.24
N LEU A 22 -11.66 -3.96 4.44
CA LEU A 22 -12.48 -5.05 4.97
C LEU A 22 -12.42 -6.31 4.08
N ALA A 23 -12.57 -6.12 2.78
CA ALA A 23 -12.52 -7.22 1.81
C ALA A 23 -11.13 -7.88 1.69
N LEU A 24 -10.07 -7.18 2.10
CA LEU A 24 -8.69 -7.69 2.14
C LEU A 24 -8.34 -8.35 3.48
N GLY A 25 -9.19 -8.22 4.49
CA GLY A 25 -9.01 -8.92 5.76
C GLY A 25 -8.75 -8.04 6.99
N VAL A 26 -8.75 -6.70 6.84
CA VAL A 26 -8.79 -5.79 8.00
C VAL A 26 -10.14 -5.94 8.68
N THR A 27 -10.16 -6.22 9.97
CA THR A 27 -11.38 -6.45 10.71
C THR A 27 -12.06 -5.15 11.17
N PRO A 28 -13.39 -5.14 11.38
CA PRO A 28 -14.06 -3.99 12.01
C PRO A 28 -13.47 -3.64 13.39
N PHE A 29 -13.04 -4.64 14.15
CA PHE A 29 -12.42 -4.44 15.46
C PHE A 29 -11.11 -3.63 15.33
N GLU A 30 -10.23 -3.99 14.40
CA GLU A 30 -8.99 -3.24 14.14
C GLU A 30 -9.28 -1.79 13.69
N MET A 31 -10.33 -1.58 12.90
CA MET A 31 -10.76 -0.23 12.52
C MET A 31 -11.25 0.59 13.72
N PHE A 32 -11.90 -0.04 14.71
CA PHE A 32 -12.29 0.64 15.94
C PHE A 32 -11.08 0.92 16.84
N LEU A 33 -10.09 0.04 16.90
CA LEU A 33 -8.83 0.31 17.61
C LEU A 33 -8.15 1.58 17.08
N ALA A 34 -8.09 1.75 15.77
CA ALA A 34 -7.58 2.97 15.14
C ALA A 34 -8.41 4.20 15.51
N SER A 35 -9.75 4.07 15.60
CA SER A 35 -10.66 5.18 15.91
C SER A 35 -10.53 5.69 17.34
N VAL A 36 -10.14 4.83 18.29
CA VAL A 36 -9.94 5.20 19.70
C VAL A 36 -8.46 5.42 20.04
N GLY A 37 -7.57 5.37 19.08
CA GLY A 37 -6.13 5.56 19.27
C GLY A 37 -5.50 4.48 20.16
N ALA A 38 -5.96 3.24 20.04
CA ALA A 38 -5.46 2.15 20.86
C ALA A 38 -4.04 1.74 20.46
N LYS A 39 -3.23 1.36 21.45
CA LYS A 39 -1.86 0.89 21.21
C LYS A 39 -1.82 -0.41 20.38
N ASP A 40 -2.89 -1.19 20.43
CA ASP A 40 -3.02 -2.46 19.72
C ASP A 40 -3.54 -2.30 18.28
N ASP A 41 -3.69 -1.06 17.79
CA ASP A 41 -3.98 -0.76 16.40
C ASP A 41 -2.84 -1.26 15.49
N PRO A 42 -3.09 -2.22 14.60
CA PRO A 42 -2.06 -2.80 13.75
C PRO A 42 -1.47 -1.80 12.74
N ALA A 43 -2.18 -0.72 12.43
CA ALA A 43 -1.73 0.28 11.47
C ALA A 43 -0.59 1.15 12.02
N ASN A 44 -0.70 1.61 13.26
CA ASN A 44 0.23 2.60 13.79
C ASN A 44 0.35 2.63 15.33
N GLY A 45 -0.34 1.75 16.05
CA GLY A 45 -0.31 1.71 17.51
C GLY A 45 -0.87 2.97 18.17
N GLY A 46 -1.91 3.56 17.61
CA GLY A 46 -2.58 4.75 18.11
C GLY A 46 -1.83 6.07 17.86
N ARG A 47 -0.80 6.08 17.00
CA ARG A 47 0.05 7.26 16.76
C ARG A 47 -0.40 8.15 15.59
N GLN A 48 -1.38 7.72 14.83
CA GLN A 48 -1.95 8.48 13.71
C GLN A 48 -3.48 8.56 13.80
N MET A 49 -4.06 9.41 12.98
CA MET A 49 -5.51 9.53 12.85
C MET A 49 -6.12 8.25 12.23
N PRO A 50 -7.41 7.97 12.49
CA PRO A 50 -8.13 6.87 11.84
C PRO A 50 -8.01 6.89 10.33
N SER A 51 -8.15 5.73 9.71
CA SER A 51 -8.08 5.53 8.25
C SER A 51 -6.71 5.81 7.62
N HIS A 52 -5.65 5.89 8.40
CA HIS A 52 -4.28 5.75 7.92
C HIS A 52 -3.94 4.26 7.90
N TRP A 53 -4.40 3.60 6.85
CA TRP A 53 -4.32 2.14 6.73
C TRP A 53 -2.88 1.64 6.85
N GLY A 54 -2.73 0.54 7.54
CA GLY A 54 -1.49 -0.20 7.69
C GLY A 54 -1.80 -1.55 8.30
N HIS A 55 -1.17 -2.62 7.81
CA HIS A 55 -1.39 -3.94 8.37
C HIS A 55 -0.23 -4.87 7.97
N PRO A 56 0.65 -5.26 8.92
CA PRO A 56 1.86 -6.02 8.58
C PRO A 56 1.58 -7.33 7.86
N ARG A 57 0.56 -8.09 8.30
CA ARG A 57 0.21 -9.39 7.71
C ARG A 57 -0.42 -9.30 6.31
N LEU A 58 -0.84 -8.11 5.89
CA LEU A 58 -1.48 -7.86 4.60
C LEU A 58 -0.54 -7.13 3.63
N ASN A 59 0.74 -6.99 3.96
CA ASN A 59 1.69 -6.17 3.21
C ASN A 59 1.13 -4.76 2.92
N MET A 60 0.53 -4.16 3.94
CA MET A 60 -0.02 -2.82 3.88
C MET A 60 0.82 -1.89 4.77
N PRO A 61 1.78 -1.15 4.22
CA PRO A 61 2.61 -0.22 4.99
C PRO A 61 1.77 0.92 5.57
N SER A 62 2.09 1.35 6.79
CA SER A 62 1.44 2.49 7.42
C SER A 62 1.58 3.75 6.57
N GLN A 63 0.47 4.44 6.34
CA GLN A 63 0.42 5.55 5.41
C GLN A 63 0.73 6.90 6.05
N SER A 64 1.27 7.79 5.24
CA SER A 64 1.45 9.20 5.57
C SER A 64 0.14 9.97 5.41
N SER A 65 -0.06 11.02 6.23
CA SER A 65 -1.19 11.94 6.13
C SER A 65 -1.12 12.87 4.89
N CYS A 66 0.06 13.04 4.31
CA CYS A 66 0.22 13.91 3.15
C CYS A 66 -0.40 13.28 1.90
N VAL A 67 -1.34 13.98 1.29
CA VAL A 67 -2.05 13.51 0.08
C VAL A 67 -1.07 13.13 -1.02
N GLY A 68 -1.25 11.95 -1.60
CA GLY A 68 -0.44 11.45 -2.71
C GLY A 68 0.94 10.88 -2.33
N THR A 69 1.39 10.96 -1.06
CA THR A 69 2.69 10.40 -0.65
C THR A 69 2.75 8.89 -0.85
N HIS A 70 1.67 8.18 -0.55
CA HIS A 70 1.57 6.72 -0.75
C HIS A 70 1.80 6.30 -2.21
N CYS A 71 1.53 7.19 -3.17
CA CYS A 71 1.83 6.96 -4.59
C CYS A 71 3.34 6.78 -4.84
N LEU A 72 4.17 7.59 -4.19
CA LEU A 72 5.63 7.49 -4.32
C LEU A 72 6.16 6.24 -3.61
N HIS A 73 5.59 5.91 -2.46
CA HIS A 73 5.94 4.68 -1.74
C HIS A 73 5.59 3.43 -2.57
N ALA A 74 4.42 3.41 -3.21
CA ALA A 74 4.00 2.32 -4.08
C ALA A 74 4.95 2.14 -5.28
N VAL A 75 5.37 3.24 -5.90
CA VAL A 75 6.35 3.18 -7.00
C VAL A 75 7.68 2.64 -6.54
N GLY A 76 8.19 3.14 -5.40
CA GLY A 76 9.45 2.64 -4.84
C GLY A 76 9.37 1.16 -4.46
N CYS A 77 8.23 0.71 -3.93
CA CYS A 77 7.97 -0.69 -3.63
C CYS A 77 8.00 -1.56 -4.90
N ALA A 78 7.32 -1.13 -5.96
CA ALA A 78 7.31 -1.84 -7.24
C ALA A 78 8.70 -1.91 -7.88
N GLU A 79 9.47 -0.83 -7.81
CA GLU A 79 10.85 -0.80 -8.29
C GLU A 79 11.74 -1.74 -7.48
N ALA A 80 11.59 -1.76 -6.16
CA ALA A 80 12.31 -2.70 -5.29
C ALA A 80 12.02 -4.16 -5.67
N GLY A 81 10.76 -4.51 -5.94
CA GLY A 81 10.39 -5.85 -6.42
C GLY A 81 11.10 -6.23 -7.71
N VAL A 82 11.16 -5.30 -8.69
CA VAL A 82 11.90 -5.52 -9.94
C VAL A 82 13.40 -5.72 -9.70
N LEU A 83 13.99 -4.92 -8.79
CA LEU A 83 15.41 -5.05 -8.44
C LEU A 83 15.67 -6.38 -7.73
N TYR A 84 14.85 -6.80 -6.79
CA TYR A 84 14.98 -8.11 -6.13
C TYR A 84 14.91 -9.26 -7.14
N GLY A 85 14.06 -9.17 -8.15
CA GLY A 85 14.00 -10.15 -9.23
C GLY A 85 15.27 -10.22 -10.07
N ARG A 86 15.99 -9.10 -10.24
CA ARG A 86 17.21 -8.99 -11.03
C ARG A 86 18.50 -9.26 -10.26
N LEU A 87 18.48 -9.13 -8.95
CA LEU A 87 19.65 -9.21 -8.08
C LEU A 87 19.56 -10.42 -7.14
N PRO A 88 19.81 -11.65 -7.64
CA PRO A 88 19.66 -12.86 -6.85
C PRO A 88 20.62 -12.97 -5.65
N GLN A 89 21.68 -12.16 -5.63
CA GLN A 89 22.66 -12.11 -4.55
C GLN A 89 22.19 -11.34 -3.30
N ILE A 90 21.02 -10.70 -3.33
CA ILE A 90 20.49 -10.02 -2.14
C ILE A 90 20.05 -11.07 -1.13
N GLU A 91 20.69 -11.11 0.03
CA GLU A 91 20.32 -11.99 1.13
C GLU A 91 18.94 -11.65 1.69
N GLY A 92 18.18 -12.68 2.06
CA GLY A 92 16.85 -12.52 2.66
C GLY A 92 15.74 -12.11 1.68
N ARG A 93 16.01 -11.98 0.39
CA ARG A 93 15.02 -11.59 -0.62
C ARG A 93 13.84 -12.56 -0.75
N ASP A 94 14.10 -13.85 -0.51
CA ASP A 94 13.08 -14.91 -0.70
C ASP A 94 11.87 -14.76 0.22
N GLY A 95 12.02 -14.05 1.34
CA GLY A 95 10.92 -13.70 2.22
C GLY A 95 10.26 -12.35 1.90
N LEU A 96 10.89 -11.52 1.06
CA LEU A 96 10.47 -10.13 0.77
C LEU A 96 9.96 -9.94 -0.65
N TYR A 97 10.18 -10.91 -1.54
CA TYR A 97 9.83 -10.82 -2.95
C TYR A 97 9.12 -12.08 -3.42
N GLN A 98 8.02 -11.89 -4.12
CA GLN A 98 7.28 -12.95 -4.82
C GLN A 98 7.21 -12.60 -6.31
N PRO A 99 7.56 -13.53 -7.22
CA PRO A 99 7.63 -13.23 -8.65
C PRO A 99 6.31 -12.75 -9.28
N ASP A 100 5.18 -13.08 -8.66
CA ASP A 100 3.84 -12.76 -9.13
C ASP A 100 3.12 -11.74 -8.24
N GLU A 101 3.85 -11.06 -7.33
CA GLU A 101 3.31 -9.97 -6.53
C GLU A 101 3.03 -8.74 -7.39
N ILE A 102 2.02 -8.00 -7.02
CA ILE A 102 1.73 -6.69 -7.60
C ILE A 102 1.72 -5.62 -6.51
N VAL A 103 1.95 -4.39 -6.92
CA VAL A 103 1.79 -3.22 -6.04
C VAL A 103 0.50 -2.52 -6.44
N TYR A 104 -0.49 -2.57 -5.55
CA TYR A 104 -1.78 -1.91 -5.72
C TYR A 104 -1.76 -0.53 -5.06
N ILE A 105 -2.30 0.45 -5.75
CA ILE A 105 -2.51 1.79 -5.23
C ILE A 105 -3.88 2.30 -5.62
N SER A 106 -4.57 2.96 -4.70
CA SER A 106 -5.74 3.76 -4.99
C SER A 106 -5.53 5.21 -4.56
N ILE A 107 -6.14 6.14 -5.28
CA ILE A 107 -6.00 7.57 -5.02
C ILE A 107 -7.34 8.26 -5.26
N GLY A 108 -7.67 9.24 -4.41
CA GLY A 108 -8.82 10.10 -4.62
C GLY A 108 -8.61 11.03 -5.82
N GLU A 109 -9.71 11.39 -6.49
CA GLU A 109 -9.68 12.23 -7.69
C GLU A 109 -8.94 13.54 -7.45
N GLY A 110 -9.22 14.26 -6.35
CA GLY A 110 -8.50 15.49 -6.01
C GLY A 110 -6.99 15.28 -5.81
N GLY A 111 -6.56 14.11 -5.33
CA GLY A 111 -5.16 13.76 -5.18
C GLY A 111 -4.40 13.65 -6.51
N THR A 112 -5.11 13.46 -7.62
CA THR A 112 -4.49 13.37 -8.95
C THR A 112 -3.93 14.71 -9.44
N SER A 113 -4.37 15.82 -8.87
CA SER A 113 -3.88 17.16 -9.14
C SER A 113 -2.58 17.49 -8.41
N GLU A 114 -2.21 16.68 -7.41
CA GLU A 114 -0.95 16.84 -6.70
C GLU A 114 0.24 16.43 -7.58
N GLY A 115 1.31 17.22 -7.55
CA GLY A 115 2.52 16.97 -8.37
C GLY A 115 3.15 15.58 -8.16
N ARG A 116 2.93 14.97 -7.00
CA ARG A 116 3.34 13.59 -6.68
C ARG A 116 2.65 12.55 -7.54
N ALA A 117 1.33 12.71 -7.79
CA ALA A 117 0.58 11.81 -8.67
C ALA A 117 1.03 11.91 -10.14
N GLY A 118 1.43 13.10 -10.59
CA GLY A 118 1.99 13.32 -11.92
C GLY A 118 3.30 12.56 -12.14
N ARG A 119 4.16 12.49 -11.12
CA ARG A 119 5.42 11.71 -11.16
C ARG A 119 5.14 10.20 -11.27
N VAL A 120 4.15 9.69 -10.57
CA VAL A 120 3.73 8.27 -10.66
C VAL A 120 3.33 7.89 -12.08
N ARG A 121 2.57 8.76 -12.79
CA ARG A 121 2.21 8.53 -14.20
C ARG A 121 3.43 8.44 -15.11
N GLY A 122 4.49 9.19 -14.82
CA GLY A 122 5.75 9.14 -15.57
C GLY A 122 6.48 7.80 -15.40
N VAL A 123 6.55 7.29 -14.19
CA VAL A 123 7.24 6.02 -13.88
C VAL A 123 6.40 4.81 -14.31
N ALA A 124 5.07 4.85 -14.17
CA ALA A 124 4.18 3.78 -14.64
C ALA A 124 4.30 3.54 -16.15
N ARG A 125 4.63 4.56 -16.94
CA ARG A 125 4.93 4.41 -18.37
C ARG A 125 6.24 3.67 -18.65
N ALA A 126 7.12 3.55 -17.67
CA ALA A 126 8.41 2.88 -17.80
C ALA A 126 8.40 1.39 -17.43
N GLY A 127 7.26 0.80 -17.12
CA GLY A 127 7.14 -0.64 -16.89
C GLY A 127 6.31 -1.10 -15.68
N VAL A 128 5.77 -0.17 -14.89
CA VAL A 128 4.84 -0.48 -13.81
C VAL A 128 3.41 -0.38 -14.35
N GLN A 129 2.68 -1.47 -14.40
CA GLN A 129 1.27 -1.45 -14.80
C GLN A 129 0.41 -0.85 -13.67
N ALA A 130 -0.07 0.37 -13.87
CA ALA A 130 -1.11 0.94 -13.03
C ALA A 130 -2.48 0.39 -13.46
N VAL A 131 -3.14 -0.34 -12.58
CA VAL A 131 -4.53 -0.75 -12.80
C VAL A 131 -5.40 0.49 -12.57
N LYS A 132 -6.11 0.93 -13.61
CA LYS A 132 -7.15 1.97 -13.47
C LYS A 132 -8.36 1.39 -12.76
N PRO A 133 -9.07 2.22 -11.94
CA PRO A 133 -10.34 1.85 -11.35
C PRO A 133 -11.41 1.57 -12.37
#